data_b1ffe21365b16fc8e06d655b5ea983fc
#
_entry.id   b1ffe21365b16fc8e06d655b5ea983fc
#
_cell.length_a   1.000
_cell.length_b   1.000
_cell.length_c   1.000
_cell.angle_alpha   90.00
_cell.angle_beta   90.00
_cell.angle_gamma   90.00
#
_symmetry.space_group_name_H-M   'P 1'
#
loop_
_entity.id
_entity.type
_entity.pdbx_description
1 polymer ?
#
loop_
_entity_poly.entity_id
_entity_poly.type
_entity_poly.pdbx_seq_one_letter_code
_entity_poly.pdbx_strand_id
1 'polypeptide(L)'
;TLDSITILLNNGRINDAYTLIRKLFDDILLEIYMDVILKDKINIDNFFVQEVNEWIQGKHRIPKTDKILRCLKDSQRTKDLYPLFGWNTYLKKNRELLDDSVHSNRFKLMLLNCNTLYIEDRVRHLRNCEVILNQLFLIHLSFIFHLNSHYLMASDYMDYMEMGITPPEGSEYWIASFAQDAFDKIIKPHLAIANFIISTCPLKISQES
;
A
#
# COMPACT_ATOMS: atom_id res chain seq x y z
N THR A 1 10.11 -5.85 -6.02
CA THR A 1 10.60 -4.50 -5.61
C THR A 1 11.17 -4.52 -4.19
N LEU A 2 10.46 -5.09 -3.18
CA LEU A 2 10.93 -5.11 -1.78
C LEU A 2 12.27 -5.81 -1.60
N ASP A 3 12.46 -7.00 -2.17
CA ASP A 3 13.74 -7.72 -2.12
C ASP A 3 14.89 -6.88 -2.70
N SER A 4 14.62 -6.19 -3.82
CA SER A 4 15.61 -5.31 -4.44
C SER A 4 15.96 -4.12 -3.54
N ILE A 5 14.98 -3.52 -2.86
CA ILE A 5 15.22 -2.45 -1.88
C ILE A 5 16.08 -2.98 -0.73
N THR A 6 15.78 -4.15 -0.19
CA THR A 6 16.53 -4.79 0.88
C THR A 6 17.98 -5.05 0.46
N ILE A 7 18.19 -5.60 -0.74
CA ILE A 7 19.54 -5.83 -1.28
C ILE A 7 20.31 -4.51 -1.40
N LEU A 8 19.70 -3.45 -1.92
CA LEU A 8 20.35 -2.15 -2.05
C LEU A 8 20.72 -1.55 -0.70
N LEU A 9 19.82 -1.60 0.28
CA LEU A 9 20.08 -1.09 1.63
C LEU A 9 21.20 -1.87 2.33
N ASN A 10 21.21 -3.21 2.23
CA ASN A 10 22.26 -4.06 2.77
C ASN A 10 23.63 -3.79 2.12
N ASN A 11 23.64 -3.39 0.86
CA ASN A 11 24.86 -2.96 0.15
C ASN A 11 25.17 -1.48 0.31
N GLY A 12 24.41 -0.76 1.13
CA GLY A 12 24.60 0.66 1.42
C GLY A 12 24.30 1.60 0.23
N ARG A 13 23.53 1.14 -0.76
CA ARG A 13 23.09 1.90 -1.94
C ARG A 13 21.79 2.65 -1.66
N ILE A 14 21.84 3.62 -0.74
CA ILE A 14 20.65 4.27 -0.18
C ILE A 14 19.91 5.12 -1.22
N ASN A 15 20.64 5.82 -2.11
CA ASN A 15 19.99 6.63 -3.14
C ASN A 15 19.24 5.76 -4.17
N ASP A 16 19.80 4.61 -4.54
CA ASP A 16 19.13 3.65 -5.41
C ASP A 16 17.90 3.01 -4.72
N ALA A 17 18.02 2.75 -3.41
CA ALA A 17 16.88 2.29 -2.63
C ALA A 17 15.73 3.32 -2.62
N TYR A 18 16.02 4.62 -2.45
CA TYR A 18 15.02 5.68 -2.57
C TYR A 18 14.33 5.67 -3.94
N THR A 19 15.06 5.43 -5.01
CA THR A 19 14.49 5.34 -6.37
C THR A 19 13.50 4.19 -6.47
N LEU A 20 13.81 3.02 -5.90
CA LEU A 20 12.88 1.90 -5.87
C LEU A 20 11.70 2.12 -4.90
N ILE A 21 11.94 2.78 -3.77
CA ILE A 21 10.85 3.19 -2.85
C ILE A 21 9.90 4.16 -3.56
N ARG A 22 10.43 5.07 -4.39
CA ARG A 22 9.60 5.97 -5.21
C ARG A 22 8.72 5.20 -6.20
N LYS A 23 9.30 4.20 -6.85
CA LYS A 23 8.54 3.31 -7.73
C LYS A 23 7.45 2.56 -6.94
N LEU A 24 7.78 1.98 -5.79
CA LEU A 24 6.81 1.29 -4.92
C LEU A 24 5.67 2.21 -4.49
N PHE A 25 5.96 3.47 -4.19
CA PHE A 25 4.95 4.49 -3.87
C PHE A 25 3.95 4.66 -5.02
N ASP A 26 4.45 4.80 -6.26
CA ASP A 26 3.57 4.94 -7.43
C ASP A 26 2.79 3.66 -7.73
N ASP A 27 3.41 2.50 -7.57
CA ASP A 27 2.77 1.19 -7.80
C ASP A 27 1.59 0.98 -6.82
N ILE A 28 1.78 1.28 -5.52
CA ILE A 28 0.72 1.19 -4.50
C ILE A 28 -0.44 2.14 -4.82
N LEU A 29 -0.14 3.40 -5.15
CA LEU A 29 -1.19 4.36 -5.49
C LEU A 29 -1.98 3.94 -6.74
N LEU A 30 -1.27 3.40 -7.73
CA LEU A 30 -1.90 2.92 -8.95
C LEU A 30 -2.82 1.73 -8.66
N GLU A 31 -2.37 0.76 -7.87
CA GLU A 31 -3.17 -0.40 -7.47
C GLU A 31 -4.46 0.04 -6.77
N ILE A 32 -4.37 0.89 -5.76
CA ILE A 32 -5.54 1.42 -5.05
C ILE A 32 -6.48 2.17 -6.01
N TYR A 33 -5.93 2.98 -6.93
CA TYR A 33 -6.70 3.70 -7.92
C TYR A 33 -7.46 2.75 -8.86
N MET A 34 -6.80 1.70 -9.35
CA MET A 34 -7.43 0.70 -10.21
C MET A 34 -8.53 -0.07 -9.49
N ASP A 35 -8.31 -0.43 -8.22
CA ASP A 35 -9.32 -1.08 -7.39
C ASP A 35 -10.56 -0.21 -7.22
N VAL A 36 -10.39 1.08 -6.95
CA VAL A 36 -11.50 2.02 -6.83
C VAL A 36 -12.28 2.12 -8.14
N ILE A 37 -11.58 2.30 -9.28
CA ILE A 37 -12.24 2.39 -10.58
C ILE A 37 -12.97 1.09 -10.93
N LEU A 38 -12.36 -0.06 -10.70
CA LEU A 38 -13.01 -1.35 -10.96
C LEU A 38 -14.27 -1.47 -10.12
N LYS A 39 -14.21 -1.21 -8.83
CA LYS A 39 -15.36 -1.33 -7.92
C LYS A 39 -16.47 -0.31 -8.18
N ASP A 40 -16.13 0.86 -8.72
CA ASP A 40 -17.10 1.91 -9.03
C ASP A 40 -17.78 1.68 -10.39
N LYS A 41 -17.11 1.02 -11.34
CA LYS A 41 -17.59 0.86 -12.73
C LYS A 41 -18.08 -0.56 -13.06
N ILE A 42 -17.61 -1.61 -12.37
CA ILE A 42 -18.09 -2.96 -12.56
C ILE A 42 -19.48 -3.11 -11.94
N ASN A 43 -20.42 -3.58 -12.73
CA ASN A 43 -21.76 -4.01 -12.30
C ASN A 43 -22.22 -5.20 -13.14
N ILE A 44 -23.44 -5.72 -12.87
CA ILE A 44 -24.00 -6.91 -13.55
C ILE A 44 -24.08 -6.71 -15.06
N ASP A 45 -24.29 -5.49 -15.53
CA ASP A 45 -24.44 -5.15 -16.95
C ASP A 45 -23.11 -4.74 -17.61
N ASN A 46 -22.07 -4.45 -16.81
CA ASN A 46 -20.78 -3.98 -17.30
C ASN A 46 -19.61 -4.61 -16.54
N PHE A 47 -19.10 -5.70 -17.07
CA PHE A 47 -17.89 -6.37 -16.57
C PHE A 47 -16.60 -5.82 -17.20
N PHE A 48 -16.69 -4.84 -18.10
CA PHE A 48 -15.57 -4.31 -18.83
C PHE A 48 -15.32 -2.85 -18.47
N VAL A 49 -14.17 -2.58 -17.87
CA VAL A 49 -13.73 -1.21 -17.56
C VAL A 49 -12.66 -0.79 -18.56
N GLN A 50 -13.04 0.05 -19.50
CA GLN A 50 -12.23 0.43 -20.65
C GLN A 50 -10.87 1.00 -20.23
N GLU A 51 -10.80 1.90 -19.24
CA GLU A 51 -9.55 2.52 -18.78
C GLU A 51 -8.55 1.50 -18.25
N VAL A 52 -9.04 0.48 -17.53
CA VAL A 52 -8.20 -0.59 -16.98
C VAL A 52 -7.68 -1.47 -18.11
N ASN A 53 -8.56 -1.84 -19.05
CA ASN A 53 -8.19 -2.67 -20.20
C ASN A 53 -7.19 -1.94 -21.12
N GLU A 54 -7.39 -0.67 -21.40
CA GLU A 54 -6.47 0.15 -22.20
C GLU A 54 -5.09 0.27 -21.52
N TRP A 55 -5.06 0.38 -20.20
CA TRP A 55 -3.82 0.38 -19.43
C TRP A 55 -3.10 -0.98 -19.52
N ILE A 56 -3.82 -2.10 -19.33
CA ILE A 56 -3.26 -3.46 -19.45
C ILE A 56 -2.68 -3.68 -20.85
N GLN A 57 -3.33 -3.15 -21.89
CA GLN A 57 -2.86 -3.24 -23.28
C GLN A 57 -1.76 -2.25 -23.64
N GLY A 58 -1.30 -1.41 -22.69
CA GLY A 58 -0.30 -0.38 -22.93
C GLY A 58 -0.76 0.79 -23.82
N LYS A 59 -2.08 0.90 -24.06
CA LYS A 59 -2.69 1.97 -24.88
C LYS A 59 -2.94 3.26 -24.09
N HIS A 60 -3.01 3.16 -22.78
CA HIS A 60 -3.25 4.29 -21.90
C HIS A 60 -2.10 4.46 -20.91
N ARG A 61 -1.70 5.71 -20.65
CA ARG A 61 -0.67 6.02 -19.66
C ARG A 61 -1.28 6.08 -18.27
N ILE A 62 -0.47 5.68 -17.29
CA ILE A 62 -0.80 5.85 -15.87
C ILE A 62 -1.17 7.32 -15.58
N PRO A 63 -2.27 7.59 -14.88
CA PRO A 63 -2.61 8.94 -14.47
C PRO A 63 -1.52 9.55 -13.59
N LYS A 64 -1.34 10.87 -13.68
CA LYS A 64 -0.47 11.57 -12.73
C LYS A 64 -0.97 11.38 -11.30
N THR A 65 -0.06 11.32 -10.34
CA THR A 65 -0.34 11.12 -8.91
C THR A 65 -1.44 12.07 -8.38
N ASP A 66 -1.44 13.34 -8.79
CA ASP A 66 -2.46 14.30 -8.34
C ASP A 66 -3.88 13.91 -8.81
N LYS A 67 -4.00 13.30 -10.00
CA LYS A 67 -5.29 12.78 -10.49
C LYS A 67 -5.71 11.57 -9.68
N ILE A 68 -4.78 10.67 -9.36
CA ILE A 68 -5.02 9.50 -8.49
C ILE A 68 -5.50 9.96 -7.11
N LEU A 69 -4.74 10.83 -6.44
CA LEU A 69 -5.08 11.32 -5.11
C LEU A 69 -6.43 12.05 -5.08
N ARG A 70 -6.77 12.80 -6.13
CA ARG A 70 -8.10 13.43 -6.26
C ARG A 70 -9.19 12.37 -6.36
N CYS A 71 -9.00 11.35 -7.20
CA CYS A 71 -9.95 10.25 -7.32
C CYS A 71 -10.19 9.55 -5.97
N LEU A 72 -9.12 9.24 -5.22
CA LEU A 72 -9.22 8.60 -3.91
C LEU A 72 -9.92 9.50 -2.88
N LYS A 73 -9.70 10.81 -2.95
CA LYS A 73 -10.36 11.78 -2.07
C LYS A 73 -11.86 11.90 -2.36
N ASP A 74 -12.26 11.86 -3.63
CA ASP A 74 -13.61 12.15 -4.08
C ASP A 74 -14.49 10.88 -4.17
N SER A 75 -13.90 9.67 -4.24
CA SER A 75 -14.64 8.41 -4.29
C SER A 75 -15.40 8.16 -2.98
N GLN A 76 -16.67 7.77 -3.11
CA GLN A 76 -17.52 7.38 -1.97
C GLN A 76 -16.94 6.20 -1.17
N ARG A 77 -16.12 5.36 -1.81
CA ARG A 77 -15.50 4.20 -1.17
C ARG A 77 -14.33 4.57 -0.27
N THR A 78 -13.59 5.64 -0.59
CA THR A 78 -12.31 5.94 0.06
C THR A 78 -12.27 7.29 0.75
N LYS A 79 -13.29 8.15 0.57
CA LYS A 79 -13.33 9.51 1.10
C LYS A 79 -13.16 9.61 2.63
N ASP A 80 -13.61 8.58 3.37
CA ASP A 80 -13.56 8.57 4.83
C ASP A 80 -12.22 7.99 5.34
N LEU A 81 -11.60 7.08 4.61
CA LEU A 81 -10.28 6.53 4.90
C LEU A 81 -9.14 7.45 4.46
N TYR A 82 -9.30 8.10 3.28
CA TYR A 82 -8.29 8.95 2.66
C TYR A 82 -7.68 10.00 3.61
N PRO A 83 -8.47 10.80 4.37
CA PRO A 83 -7.91 11.88 5.20
C PRO A 83 -7.06 11.38 6.37
N LEU A 84 -7.18 10.12 6.76
CA LEU A 84 -6.46 9.56 7.90
C LEU A 84 -4.94 9.41 7.66
N PHE A 85 -4.49 9.48 6.40
CA PHE A 85 -3.06 9.27 6.05
C PHE A 85 -2.21 10.54 5.96
N GLY A 86 -2.76 11.72 6.14
CA GLY A 86 -1.99 12.97 6.13
C GLY A 86 -1.29 13.26 4.78
N TRP A 87 -1.97 13.03 3.65
CA TRP A 87 -1.43 13.17 2.29
C TRP A 87 -0.77 14.52 1.99
N ASN A 88 -1.32 15.61 2.52
CA ASN A 88 -0.86 16.97 2.24
C ASN A 88 0.32 17.43 3.11
N THR A 89 0.72 16.64 4.10
CA THR A 89 1.77 17.00 5.05
C THR A 89 2.96 16.05 4.92
N TYR A 90 2.85 14.91 5.53
CA TYR A 90 3.96 13.98 5.69
C TYR A 90 4.29 13.22 4.41
N LEU A 91 3.28 12.71 3.72
CA LEU A 91 3.48 11.96 2.48
C LEU A 91 3.99 12.86 1.35
N LYS A 92 3.53 14.10 1.26
CA LYS A 92 4.07 15.07 0.30
C LYS A 92 5.57 15.30 0.51
N LYS A 93 5.99 15.51 1.76
CA LYS A 93 7.41 15.74 2.10
C LYS A 93 8.27 14.51 1.76
N ASN A 94 7.78 13.31 2.07
CA ASN A 94 8.48 12.08 1.74
C ASN A 94 8.60 11.89 0.22
N ARG A 95 7.53 12.18 -0.53
CA ARG A 95 7.56 12.12 -1.98
C ARG A 95 8.55 13.10 -2.59
N GLU A 96 8.64 14.33 -2.08
CA GLU A 96 9.64 15.31 -2.52
C GLU A 96 11.08 14.80 -2.35
N LEU A 97 11.38 14.14 -1.23
CA LEU A 97 12.69 13.50 -1.02
C LEU A 97 12.96 12.39 -2.04
N LEU A 98 11.95 11.56 -2.32
CA LEU A 98 12.05 10.48 -3.29
C LEU A 98 12.20 11.02 -4.73
N ASP A 99 11.48 12.07 -5.10
CA ASP A 99 11.59 12.75 -6.38
C ASP A 99 12.99 13.38 -6.57
N ASP A 100 13.54 14.01 -5.53
CA ASP A 100 14.91 14.53 -5.53
C ASP A 100 15.96 13.42 -5.79
N SER A 101 15.71 12.22 -5.25
CA SER A 101 16.59 11.07 -5.48
C SER A 101 16.51 10.56 -6.92
N VAL A 102 15.30 10.38 -7.47
CA VAL A 102 15.08 9.90 -8.84
C VAL A 102 15.68 10.85 -9.87
N HIS A 103 15.50 12.16 -9.67
CA HIS A 103 15.94 13.19 -10.61
C HIS A 103 17.37 13.71 -10.35
N SER A 104 18.08 13.12 -9.37
CA SER A 104 19.44 13.54 -8.99
C SER A 104 19.55 15.04 -8.66
N ASN A 105 18.48 15.62 -8.10
CA ASN A 105 18.38 17.05 -7.82
C ASN A 105 19.32 17.51 -6.71
N ARG A 106 19.85 16.57 -5.90
CA ARG A 106 20.76 16.87 -4.78
C ARG A 106 21.99 15.99 -4.83
N PHE A 107 23.13 16.59 -5.10
CA PHE A 107 24.43 15.91 -5.14
C PHE A 107 24.70 15.06 -3.88
N LYS A 108 24.35 15.58 -2.69
CA LYS A 108 24.50 14.84 -1.42
C LYS A 108 23.75 13.51 -1.38
N LEU A 109 22.58 13.40 -2.04
CA LEU A 109 21.85 12.14 -2.14
C LEU A 109 22.59 11.13 -3.01
N MET A 110 23.20 11.56 -4.09
CA MET A 110 23.99 10.68 -4.98
C MET A 110 25.17 10.05 -4.22
N LEU A 111 25.82 10.81 -3.32
CA LEU A 111 26.92 10.31 -2.51
C LEU A 111 26.51 9.19 -1.53
N LEU A 112 25.21 9.06 -1.21
CA LEU A 112 24.70 7.99 -0.34
C LEU A 112 24.87 6.58 -0.94
N ASN A 113 25.20 6.47 -2.22
CA ASN A 113 25.55 5.19 -2.85
C ASN A 113 27.03 4.79 -2.67
N CYS A 114 27.86 5.67 -2.11
CA CYS A 114 29.28 5.41 -1.93
C CYS A 114 29.58 4.98 -0.47
N ASN A 115 29.91 3.69 -0.29
CA ASN A 115 30.20 3.15 1.04
C ASN A 115 31.52 3.56 1.63
N THR A 116 32.46 4.01 0.79
CA THR A 116 33.82 4.41 1.19
C THR A 116 33.88 5.85 1.68
N LEU A 117 32.84 6.64 1.44
CA LEU A 117 32.76 8.01 1.90
C LEU A 117 32.02 8.07 3.24
N TYR A 118 32.63 8.74 4.23
CA TYR A 118 31.90 9.08 5.46
C TYR A 118 30.88 10.18 5.13
N ILE A 119 29.62 9.86 5.41
CA ILE A 119 28.50 10.79 5.25
C ILE A 119 27.73 10.80 6.58
N GLU A 120 27.80 11.93 7.27
CA GLU A 120 27.24 12.13 8.60
C GLU A 120 25.74 11.75 8.68
N ASP A 121 24.99 12.08 7.62
CA ASP A 121 23.53 11.87 7.57
C ASP A 121 23.10 10.45 7.16
N ARG A 122 24.02 9.52 6.92
CA ARG A 122 23.71 8.18 6.38
C ARG A 122 22.70 7.41 7.24
N VAL A 123 22.88 7.39 8.54
CA VAL A 123 21.97 6.72 9.49
C VAL A 123 20.57 7.36 9.44
N ARG A 124 20.50 8.68 9.32
CA ARG A 124 19.23 9.40 9.17
C ARG A 124 18.50 8.98 7.89
N HIS A 125 19.22 8.82 6.79
CA HIS A 125 18.62 8.38 5.53
C HIS A 125 18.13 6.92 5.58
N LEU A 126 18.83 6.02 6.28
CA LEU A 126 18.35 4.65 6.52
C LEU A 126 17.05 4.66 7.34
N ARG A 127 16.99 5.44 8.42
CA ARG A 127 15.74 5.61 9.19
C ARG A 127 14.61 6.21 8.35
N ASN A 128 14.93 7.15 7.47
CA ASN A 128 13.92 7.70 6.55
C ASN A 128 13.36 6.62 5.61
N CYS A 129 14.19 5.71 5.07
CA CYS A 129 13.72 4.58 4.27
C CYS A 129 12.74 3.73 5.06
N GLU A 130 13.08 3.36 6.30
CA GLU A 130 12.22 2.58 7.19
C GLU A 130 10.88 3.28 7.44
N VAL A 131 10.92 4.57 7.80
CA VAL A 131 9.70 5.35 8.06
C VAL A 131 8.81 5.44 6.82
N ILE A 132 9.39 5.68 5.64
CA ILE A 132 8.63 5.77 4.39
C ILE A 132 8.01 4.40 4.05
N LEU A 133 8.77 3.32 4.15
CA LEU A 133 8.27 1.97 3.90
C LEU A 133 7.12 1.61 4.83
N ASN A 134 7.27 1.86 6.14
CA ASN A 134 6.19 1.60 7.11
C ASN A 134 4.91 2.36 6.78
N GLN A 135 5.03 3.60 6.31
CA GLN A 135 3.87 4.38 5.85
C GLN A 135 3.24 3.82 4.59
N LEU A 136 4.05 3.40 3.62
CA LEU A 136 3.54 2.77 2.40
C LEU A 136 2.80 1.46 2.71
N PHE A 137 3.34 0.65 3.63
CA PHE A 137 2.66 -0.56 4.10
C PHE A 137 1.36 -0.24 4.83
N LEU A 138 1.36 0.76 5.71
CA LEU A 138 0.14 1.20 6.40
C LEU A 138 -0.96 1.58 5.40
N ILE A 139 -0.61 2.39 4.40
CA ILE A 139 -1.56 2.80 3.35
C ILE A 139 -2.05 1.57 2.59
N HIS A 140 -1.14 0.78 2.03
CA HIS A 140 -1.47 -0.36 1.18
C HIS A 140 -2.37 -1.36 1.90
N LEU A 141 -1.96 -1.82 3.08
CA LEU A 141 -2.73 -2.78 3.86
C LEU A 141 -4.09 -2.22 4.28
N SER A 142 -4.17 -0.97 4.72
CA SER A 142 -5.46 -0.37 5.08
C SER A 142 -6.44 -0.35 3.92
N PHE A 143 -5.98 -0.07 2.69
CA PHE A 143 -6.83 -0.13 1.51
C PHE A 143 -7.20 -1.58 1.12
N ILE A 144 -6.29 -2.55 1.28
CA ILE A 144 -6.62 -3.97 1.06
C ILE A 144 -7.70 -4.41 2.05
N PHE A 145 -7.54 -4.14 3.34
CA PHE A 145 -8.55 -4.46 4.36
C PHE A 145 -9.91 -3.83 4.04
N HIS A 146 -9.91 -2.61 3.56
CA HIS A 146 -11.14 -1.87 3.29
C HIS A 146 -11.79 -2.23 1.95
N LEU A 147 -11.01 -2.36 0.89
CA LEU A 147 -11.52 -2.59 -0.46
C LEU A 147 -11.55 -4.07 -0.85
N ASN A 148 -10.57 -4.85 -0.43
CA ASN A 148 -10.30 -6.20 -0.93
C ASN A 148 -10.12 -7.21 0.22
N SER A 149 -10.92 -7.10 1.28
CA SER A 149 -10.83 -7.95 2.47
C SER A 149 -10.87 -9.45 2.16
N HIS A 150 -11.48 -9.86 1.03
CA HIS A 150 -11.54 -11.25 0.60
C HIS A 150 -10.15 -11.88 0.39
N TYR A 151 -9.10 -11.10 0.08
CA TYR A 151 -7.72 -11.60 0.00
C TYR A 151 -7.12 -11.95 1.36
N LEU A 152 -7.77 -11.53 2.43
CA LEU A 152 -7.31 -11.68 3.81
C LEU A 152 -8.13 -12.73 4.59
N MET A 153 -9.07 -13.41 3.92
CA MET A 153 -9.86 -14.49 4.50
C MET A 153 -8.99 -15.71 4.78
N ALA A 154 -9.31 -16.43 5.85
CA ALA A 154 -8.76 -17.76 6.09
C ALA A 154 -9.26 -18.75 5.02
N SER A 155 -8.43 -19.73 4.67
CA SER A 155 -8.78 -20.74 3.65
C SER A 155 -9.85 -21.72 4.13
N ASP A 156 -10.01 -21.87 5.45
CA ASP A 156 -10.87 -22.88 6.09
C ASP A 156 -12.25 -22.99 5.41
N TYR A 157 -12.93 -21.87 5.15
CA TYR A 157 -14.24 -21.87 4.52
C TYR A 157 -14.21 -22.58 3.15
N MET A 158 -13.23 -22.25 2.31
CA MET A 158 -13.09 -22.85 0.97
C MET A 158 -12.65 -24.31 1.07
N ASP A 159 -11.74 -24.64 1.99
CA ASP A 159 -11.27 -26.00 2.22
C ASP A 159 -12.43 -26.93 2.61
N TYR A 160 -13.35 -26.50 3.49
CA TYR A 160 -14.57 -27.22 3.84
C TYR A 160 -15.48 -27.43 2.62
N MET A 161 -15.68 -26.37 1.81
CA MET A 161 -16.51 -26.46 0.61
C MET A 161 -15.94 -27.42 -0.42
N GLU A 162 -14.62 -27.39 -0.64
CA GLU A 162 -13.95 -28.32 -1.57
C GLU A 162 -14.04 -29.79 -1.12
N MET A 163 -14.04 -30.03 0.19
CA MET A 163 -14.23 -31.37 0.77
C MET A 163 -15.70 -31.82 0.74
N GLY A 164 -16.63 -31.00 0.32
CA GLY A 164 -18.08 -31.29 0.38
C GLY A 164 -18.65 -31.35 1.80
N ILE A 165 -17.98 -30.72 2.77
CA ILE A 165 -18.37 -30.63 4.18
C ILE A 165 -18.97 -29.27 4.45
N THR A 166 -20.01 -29.21 5.25
CA THR A 166 -20.62 -27.91 5.65
C THR A 166 -19.62 -27.10 6.49
N PRO A 167 -19.25 -25.89 6.02
CA PRO A 167 -18.35 -25.02 6.76
C PRO A 167 -18.93 -24.64 8.14
N PRO A 168 -18.09 -24.41 9.16
CA PRO A 168 -18.52 -23.85 10.44
C PRO A 168 -19.23 -22.50 10.24
N GLU A 169 -20.24 -22.23 11.05
CA GLU A 169 -21.00 -20.97 10.99
C GLU A 169 -20.09 -19.76 11.18
N GLY A 170 -20.13 -18.84 10.24
CA GLY A 170 -19.34 -17.59 10.25
C GLY A 170 -17.88 -17.77 9.88
N SER A 171 -17.46 -18.94 9.36
CA SER A 171 -16.10 -19.18 8.87
C SER A 171 -15.77 -18.36 7.62
N GLU A 172 -16.76 -17.93 6.87
CA GLU A 172 -16.62 -17.00 5.74
C GLU A 172 -16.12 -15.61 6.14
N TYR A 173 -16.13 -15.29 7.43
CA TYR A 173 -15.62 -14.04 8.00
C TYR A 173 -14.32 -14.23 8.79
N TRP A 174 -13.72 -15.41 8.79
CA TRP A 174 -12.46 -15.62 9.50
C TRP A 174 -11.32 -14.96 8.74
N ILE A 175 -10.47 -14.30 9.51
CA ILE A 175 -9.26 -13.68 8.98
C ILE A 175 -8.10 -14.67 8.98
N ALA A 176 -7.30 -14.67 7.94
CA ALA A 176 -6.07 -15.45 7.90
C ALA A 176 -5.05 -14.97 8.96
N SER A 177 -4.30 -15.89 9.57
CA SER A 177 -3.35 -15.57 10.65
C SER A 177 -2.32 -14.52 10.23
N PHE A 178 -1.77 -14.60 9.01
CA PHE A 178 -0.83 -13.62 8.49
C PHE A 178 -1.45 -12.22 8.36
N ALA A 179 -2.75 -12.14 8.04
CA ALA A 179 -3.46 -10.87 7.90
C ALA A 179 -3.75 -10.26 9.27
N GLN A 180 -4.13 -11.08 10.27
CA GLN A 180 -4.24 -10.63 11.66
C GLN A 180 -2.90 -10.09 12.17
N ASP A 181 -1.80 -10.81 11.94
CA ASP A 181 -0.45 -10.38 12.29
C ASP A 181 -0.06 -9.03 11.64
N ALA A 182 -0.42 -8.86 10.38
CA ALA A 182 -0.17 -7.61 9.64
C ALA A 182 -1.01 -6.46 10.21
N PHE A 183 -2.28 -6.72 10.56
CA PHE A 183 -3.13 -5.74 11.22
C PHE A 183 -2.54 -5.31 12.56
N ASP A 184 -2.16 -6.27 13.41
CA ASP A 184 -1.65 -5.99 14.77
C ASP A 184 -0.34 -5.21 14.74
N LYS A 185 0.57 -5.55 13.82
CA LYS A 185 1.89 -4.91 13.73
C LYS A 185 1.88 -3.56 13.03
N ILE A 186 1.02 -3.37 12.02
CA ILE A 186 1.11 -2.21 11.11
C ILE A 186 -0.07 -1.26 11.28
N ILE A 187 -1.30 -1.76 11.41
CA ILE A 187 -2.50 -0.91 11.43
C ILE A 187 -2.90 -0.54 12.86
N LYS A 188 -2.91 -1.50 13.78
CA LYS A 188 -3.35 -1.34 15.18
C LYS A 188 -2.65 -0.18 15.93
N PRO A 189 -1.34 0.12 15.74
CA PRO A 189 -0.71 1.28 16.36
C PRO A 189 -1.31 2.63 15.93
N HIS A 190 -2.07 2.68 14.83
CA HIS A 190 -2.69 3.89 14.28
C HIS A 190 -4.19 3.91 14.59
N LEU A 191 -4.57 4.29 15.82
CA LEU A 191 -5.92 4.13 16.37
C LEU A 191 -7.06 4.59 15.44
N ALA A 192 -6.93 5.74 14.78
CA ALA A 192 -7.98 6.25 13.90
C ALA A 192 -8.20 5.34 12.68
N ILE A 193 -7.12 4.83 12.09
CA ILE A 193 -7.17 3.91 10.95
C ILE A 193 -7.65 2.54 11.42
N ALA A 194 -7.13 2.04 12.54
CA ALA A 194 -7.53 0.76 13.11
C ALA A 194 -9.04 0.71 13.39
N ASN A 195 -9.58 1.72 14.06
CA ASN A 195 -11.01 1.83 14.35
C ASN A 195 -11.86 1.90 13.07
N PHE A 196 -11.39 2.63 12.06
CA PHE A 196 -12.06 2.67 10.77
C PHE A 196 -12.10 1.28 10.11
N ILE A 197 -10.96 0.59 10.06
CA ILE A 197 -10.87 -0.76 9.46
C ILE A 197 -11.75 -1.75 10.22
N ILE A 198 -11.70 -1.78 11.56
CA ILE A 198 -12.54 -2.67 12.38
C ILE A 198 -14.03 -2.43 12.10
N SER A 199 -14.44 -1.17 11.90
CA SER A 199 -15.83 -0.83 11.66
C SER A 199 -16.32 -1.09 10.24
N THR A 200 -15.43 -1.20 9.26
CA THR A 200 -15.78 -1.30 7.82
C THR A 200 -15.41 -2.63 7.18
N CYS A 201 -14.42 -3.34 7.72
CA CYS A 201 -14.01 -4.64 7.23
C CYS A 201 -15.01 -5.73 7.69
N PRO A 202 -15.50 -6.58 6.78
CA PRO A 202 -16.43 -7.66 7.16
C PRO A 202 -15.77 -8.80 7.95
N LEU A 203 -14.42 -8.89 7.91
CA LEU A 203 -13.70 -9.98 8.58
C LEU A 203 -13.65 -9.76 10.10
N LYS A 204 -13.66 -10.87 10.84
CA LYS A 204 -13.56 -10.90 12.31
C LYS A 204 -12.11 -10.64 12.74
N ILE A 205 -11.73 -9.37 12.80
CA ILE A 205 -10.40 -8.92 13.28
C ILE A 205 -10.38 -9.03 14.80
N SER A 206 -9.46 -9.81 15.37
CA SER A 206 -9.27 -9.90 16.82
C SER A 206 -8.73 -8.58 17.37
N GLN A 207 -9.34 -8.11 18.48
CA GLN A 207 -8.89 -6.94 19.22
C GLN A 207 -8.08 -7.31 20.47
N GLU A 208 -8.07 -8.61 20.80
CA GLU A 208 -7.31 -9.12 21.94
C GLU A 208 -5.79 -9.10 21.62
N SER A 209 -5.03 -8.56 22.53
CA SER A 209 -3.56 -8.50 22.51
C SER A 209 -2.99 -9.18 23.71
#